data_4e152729954fe709953b748e58452122
#
_entry.id   4e152729954fe709953b748e58452122
#
_cell.length_a   1.000
_cell.length_b   1.000
_cell.length_c   1.000
_cell.angle_alpha   90.00
_cell.angle_beta   90.00
_cell.angle_gamma   90.00
#
_symmetry.space_group_name_H-M   'P 1'
#
loop_
_entity.id
_entity.type
_entity.pdbx_description
1 polymer ?
#
loop_
_entity_poly.entity_id
_entity_poly.type
_entity_poly.pdbx_seq_one_letter_code
_entity_poly.pdbx_strand_id
1 'polypeptide(L)'
;MHESTAPESNGVVTCNWDWWLEHQEQLPAPAQLIVAMLPIASLDNPLTSARVERLKQQGEDWFRTLLLPEALSLIPTAIAPLRRSGGRLAILDGRLRGRSWGDQVLQRLEPWIPLQRLLPE
;
A
#
# COMPACT_ATOMS: atom_id res chain seq x y z
N MET A 1 -7.70 12.82 5.64
CA MET A 1 -7.04 13.17 6.14
C MET A 1 -6.14 12.79 6.86
N HIS A 2 -5.59 13.03 7.31
CA HIS A 2 -4.75 12.77 7.79
C HIS A 2 -4.21 12.95 8.89
N GLU A 3 -3.76 12.59 9.61
CA GLU A 3 -3.35 12.90 10.59
C GLU A 3 -2.14 13.31 10.78
N SER A 4 -1.57 13.76 11.35
CA SER A 4 -0.43 14.52 11.11
C SER A 4 0.48 14.70 12.28
N THR A 5 0.25 14.08 13.36
CA THR A 5 1.07 14.19 14.57
C THR A 5 1.99 12.99 14.66
N ALA A 6 3.30 13.24 14.84
CA ALA A 6 4.24 12.15 15.03
C ALA A 6 3.94 11.46 16.37
N PRO A 7 3.92 10.15 16.40
CA PRO A 7 3.62 9.42 17.63
C PRO A 7 4.84 9.33 18.52
N GLU A 8 4.60 9.12 19.79
CA GLU A 8 5.63 8.62 20.66
C GLU A 8 5.86 7.14 20.32
N SER A 9 6.85 6.54 20.98
CA SER A 9 7.28 5.20 20.62
C SER A 9 6.17 4.16 20.71
N ASN A 10 5.14 4.40 21.50
CA ASN A 10 4.01 3.49 21.64
C ASN A 10 2.74 4.05 21.00
N GLY A 11 2.87 5.08 20.19
CA GLY A 11 1.72 5.73 19.61
C GLY A 11 1.26 5.07 18.32
N VAL A 12 0.12 5.54 17.83
CA VAL A 12 -0.47 5.08 16.57
C VAL A 12 -0.69 6.30 15.68
N VAL A 13 -0.31 6.15 14.42
CA VAL A 13 -0.57 7.18 13.41
C VAL A 13 -1.51 6.60 12.37
N THR A 14 -2.56 7.34 12.03
CA THR A 14 -3.37 7.02 10.87
C THR A 14 -3.14 8.11 9.83
N CYS A 15 -2.93 7.69 8.59
CA CYS A 15 -2.58 8.63 7.55
C CYS A 15 -2.91 8.03 6.19
N ASN A 16 -2.87 8.87 5.16
CA ASN A 16 -3.00 8.35 3.80
C ASN A 16 -1.63 7.98 3.25
N TRP A 17 -1.62 7.38 2.06
CA TRP A 17 -0.37 6.93 1.45
C TRP A 17 0.59 8.05 1.15
N ASP A 18 0.07 9.19 0.67
CA ASP A 18 0.95 10.32 0.34
C ASP A 18 1.70 10.80 1.57
N TRP A 19 1.00 10.94 2.69
CA TRP A 19 1.62 11.36 3.93
C TRP A 19 2.65 10.34 4.40
N TRP A 20 2.30 9.06 4.36
CA TRP A 20 3.21 8.01 4.81
C TRP A 20 4.49 7.98 3.98
N LEU A 21 4.36 8.03 2.66
CA LEU A 21 5.53 7.97 1.79
C LEU A 21 6.43 9.18 1.96
N GLU A 22 5.85 10.32 2.30
CA GLU A 22 6.60 11.56 2.46
C GLU A 22 7.29 11.64 3.82
N HIS A 23 6.69 11.09 4.87
CA HIS A 23 7.14 11.31 6.24
C HIS A 23 7.68 10.06 6.92
N GLN A 24 7.67 8.92 6.27
CA GLN A 24 7.98 7.66 6.95
C GLN A 24 9.39 7.64 7.56
N GLU A 25 10.33 8.34 6.95
CA GLU A 25 11.70 8.34 7.44
C GLU A 25 11.88 9.22 8.66
N GLN A 26 10.92 10.07 8.96
CA GLN A 26 10.95 10.96 10.11
C GLN A 26 10.29 10.35 11.34
N LEU A 27 9.73 9.17 11.20
CA LEU A 27 9.04 8.48 12.27
C LEU A 27 9.89 7.31 12.77
N PRO A 28 9.68 6.90 14.03
CA PRO A 28 10.29 5.64 14.47
C PRO A 28 9.83 4.49 13.57
N ALA A 29 10.69 3.50 13.38
CA ALA A 29 10.31 2.35 12.57
C ALA A 29 9.14 1.64 13.25
N PRO A 30 8.07 1.35 12.51
CA PRO A 30 6.88 0.80 13.13
C PRO A 30 7.07 -0.67 13.50
N ALA A 31 6.43 -1.09 14.57
CA ALA A 31 6.35 -2.51 14.91
C ALA A 31 5.32 -3.22 14.06
N GLN A 32 4.33 -2.49 13.57
CA GLN A 32 3.27 -3.05 12.75
C GLN A 32 2.75 -1.99 11.80
N LEU A 33 2.52 -2.42 10.56
CA LEU A 33 1.90 -1.57 9.55
C LEU A 33 0.61 -2.25 9.11
N ILE A 34 -0.50 -1.51 9.22
CA ILE A 34 -1.80 -2.01 8.81
C ILE A 34 -2.23 -1.24 7.58
N VAL A 35 -2.40 -1.95 6.48
CA VAL A 35 -2.77 -1.38 5.19
C VAL A 35 -4.25 -1.62 4.99
N ALA A 36 -5.05 -0.57 5.15
CA ALA A 36 -6.49 -0.68 4.93
C ALA A 36 -6.80 -0.76 3.44
N MET A 37 -6.07 -0.03 2.62
CA MET A 37 -6.24 -0.04 1.17
C MET A 37 -4.87 0.00 0.51
N LEU A 38 -4.69 -0.80 -0.53
CA LEU A 38 -3.47 -0.81 -1.31
C LEU A 38 -3.25 0.55 -1.99
N PRO A 39 -2.00 0.90 -2.32
CA PRO A 39 -1.69 2.24 -2.85
C PRO A 39 -2.05 2.39 -4.33
N ILE A 40 -3.27 2.05 -4.68
CA ILE A 40 -3.77 2.17 -6.04
C ILE A 40 -4.43 3.53 -6.16
N ALA A 41 -4.03 4.33 -7.15
CA ALA A 41 -4.54 5.68 -7.31
C ALA A 41 -6.05 5.68 -7.50
N SER A 42 -6.71 6.69 -6.96
CA SER A 42 -8.16 6.79 -7.01
C SER A 42 -8.61 7.45 -8.30
N LEU A 43 -9.67 6.93 -8.89
CA LEU A 43 -10.30 7.55 -10.04
C LEU A 43 -11.03 8.86 -9.67
N ASP A 44 -11.22 9.10 -8.38
CA ASP A 44 -11.77 10.38 -7.93
C ASP A 44 -10.78 11.52 -8.09
N ASN A 45 -9.49 11.22 -8.23
CA ASN A 45 -8.48 12.23 -8.47
C ASN A 45 -8.55 12.66 -9.94
N PRO A 46 -8.75 13.98 -10.21
CA PRO A 46 -8.93 14.41 -11.60
C PRO A 46 -7.75 14.12 -12.51
N LEU A 47 -6.53 14.18 -11.99
CA LEU A 47 -5.35 13.87 -12.79
C LEU A 47 -5.32 12.38 -13.15
N THR A 48 -5.59 11.53 -12.19
CA THR A 48 -5.66 10.09 -12.44
C THR A 48 -6.76 9.77 -13.44
N SER A 49 -7.93 10.37 -13.25
CA SER A 49 -9.05 10.16 -14.15
C SER A 49 -8.73 10.56 -15.58
N ALA A 50 -8.03 11.70 -15.76
CA ALA A 50 -7.65 12.16 -17.09
C ALA A 50 -6.67 11.19 -17.75
N ARG A 51 -5.71 10.68 -17.00
CA ARG A 51 -4.74 9.71 -17.54
C ARG A 51 -5.42 8.41 -17.94
N VAL A 52 -6.35 7.95 -17.12
CA VAL A 52 -7.11 6.73 -17.43
C VAL A 52 -7.97 6.94 -18.68
N GLU A 53 -8.59 8.10 -18.78
CA GLU A 53 -9.44 8.39 -19.93
C GLU A 53 -8.65 8.36 -21.23
N ARG A 54 -7.42 8.88 -21.21
CA ARG A 54 -6.57 8.84 -22.39
C ARG A 54 -6.26 7.41 -22.80
N LEU A 55 -5.95 6.55 -21.82
CA LEU A 55 -5.65 5.16 -22.13
C LEU A 55 -6.88 4.43 -22.66
N LYS A 56 -8.06 4.73 -22.13
CA LYS A 56 -9.30 4.15 -22.66
C LYS A 56 -9.50 4.51 -24.12
N GLN A 57 -9.21 5.75 -24.48
CA GLN A 57 -9.37 6.20 -25.86
C GLN A 57 -8.38 5.48 -26.78
N GLN A 58 -7.27 5.02 -26.26
CA GLN A 58 -6.28 4.28 -27.02
C GLN A 58 -6.55 2.77 -27.02
N GLY A 59 -7.62 2.32 -26.37
CA GLY A 59 -7.93 0.91 -26.29
C GLY A 59 -7.08 0.12 -25.34
N GLU A 60 -6.38 0.81 -24.41
CA GLU A 60 -5.49 0.14 -23.47
C GLU A 60 -6.22 -0.33 -22.23
N ASP A 61 -5.68 -1.39 -21.61
CA ASP A 61 -6.12 -1.81 -20.30
C ASP A 61 -5.51 -0.86 -19.29
N TRP A 62 -6.25 0.19 -18.94
CA TRP A 62 -5.72 1.28 -18.13
C TRP A 62 -5.31 0.84 -16.75
N PHE A 63 -5.98 -0.17 -16.18
CA PHE A 63 -5.59 -0.64 -14.85
C PHE A 63 -4.23 -1.33 -14.90
N ARG A 64 -4.05 -2.27 -15.81
CA ARG A 64 -2.81 -3.03 -15.88
C ARG A 64 -1.66 -2.25 -16.50
N THR A 65 -1.99 -1.24 -17.30
CA THR A 65 -0.97 -0.42 -17.94
C THR A 65 -0.48 0.71 -17.04
N LEU A 66 -1.35 1.27 -16.21
CA LEU A 66 -1.03 2.46 -15.43
C LEU A 66 -1.15 2.25 -13.93
N LEU A 67 -2.36 1.92 -13.45
CA LEU A 67 -2.61 1.98 -12.02
C LEU A 67 -1.89 0.87 -11.26
N LEU A 68 -1.91 -0.34 -11.79
CA LEU A 68 -1.26 -1.46 -11.11
C LEU A 68 0.26 -1.31 -11.08
N PRO A 69 0.94 -1.01 -12.20
CA PRO A 69 2.38 -0.85 -12.14
C PRO A 69 2.82 0.27 -11.20
N GLU A 70 2.10 1.38 -11.16
CA GLU A 70 2.43 2.45 -10.24
C GLU A 70 2.29 2.00 -8.79
N ALA A 71 1.20 1.30 -8.47
CA ALA A 71 1.00 0.79 -7.12
C ALA A 71 2.10 -0.20 -6.75
N LEU A 72 2.44 -1.10 -7.65
CA LEU A 72 3.49 -2.09 -7.40
C LEU A 72 4.83 -1.43 -7.14
N SER A 73 5.12 -0.33 -7.82
CA SER A 73 6.39 0.37 -7.65
C SER A 73 6.48 1.07 -6.30
N LEU A 74 5.37 1.39 -5.68
CA LEU A 74 5.35 2.06 -4.38
C LEU A 74 5.54 1.10 -3.20
N ILE A 75 5.24 -0.17 -3.39
CA ILE A 75 5.22 -1.12 -2.28
C ILE A 75 6.57 -1.28 -1.59
N PRO A 76 7.68 -1.47 -2.31
CA PRO A 76 8.96 -1.60 -1.60
C PRO A 76 9.30 -0.39 -0.74
N THR A 77 9.04 0.81 -1.25
CA THR A 77 9.29 2.02 -0.46
C THR A 77 8.36 2.11 0.73
N ALA A 78 7.09 1.75 0.54
CA ALA A 78 6.09 1.86 1.59
C ALA A 78 6.42 0.98 2.79
N ILE A 79 7.02 -0.19 2.57
CA ILE A 79 7.29 -1.12 3.66
C ILE A 79 8.74 -1.09 4.12
N ALA A 80 9.58 -0.23 3.55
CA ALA A 80 10.99 -0.20 3.89
C ALA A 80 11.24 0.00 5.39
N PRO A 81 10.54 0.94 6.08
CA PRO A 81 10.76 1.06 7.53
C PRO A 81 10.40 -0.20 8.29
N LEU A 82 9.37 -0.90 7.85
CA LEU A 82 8.93 -2.13 8.49
C LEU A 82 9.99 -3.23 8.35
N ARG A 83 10.63 -3.30 7.19
CA ARG A 83 11.70 -4.27 7.00
C ARG A 83 12.88 -4.01 7.92
N ARG A 84 13.20 -2.73 8.14
CA ARG A 84 14.29 -2.39 9.05
C ARG A 84 14.00 -2.77 10.49
N SER A 85 12.72 -2.71 10.88
CA SER A 85 12.34 -3.04 12.25
C SER A 85 12.03 -4.53 12.45
N GLY A 86 11.90 -5.28 11.36
CA GLY A 86 11.45 -6.66 11.46
C GLY A 86 10.00 -6.77 11.91
N GLY A 87 9.18 -5.76 11.59
CA GLY A 87 7.83 -5.69 12.07
C GLY A 87 6.83 -6.53 11.29
N ARG A 88 5.57 -6.36 11.63
CA ARG A 88 4.48 -7.13 11.06
C ARG A 88 3.68 -6.28 10.08
N LEU A 89 3.19 -6.94 9.03
CA LEU A 89 2.36 -6.31 8.02
C LEU A 89 1.00 -6.99 7.98
N ALA A 90 -0.06 -6.20 8.01
CA ALA A 90 -1.41 -6.70 7.82
C ALA A 90 -2.05 -5.90 6.69
N ILE A 91 -2.63 -6.60 5.71
CA ILE A 91 -3.32 -5.97 4.60
C ILE A 91 -4.78 -6.34 4.67
N LEU A 92 -5.64 -5.32 4.81
CA LEU A 92 -7.07 -5.51 4.98
C LEU A 92 -7.84 -5.32 3.67
N ASP A 93 -7.16 -4.94 2.60
CA ASP A 93 -7.81 -4.72 1.31
C ASP A 93 -8.17 -6.05 0.68
N GLY A 94 -9.47 -6.32 0.56
CA GLY A 94 -9.95 -7.59 0.05
C GLY A 94 -9.56 -7.89 -1.38
N ARG A 95 -9.17 -6.85 -2.14
CA ARG A 95 -8.74 -7.04 -3.52
C ARG A 95 -7.47 -7.90 -3.62
N LEU A 96 -6.70 -7.96 -2.55
CA LEU A 96 -5.50 -8.77 -2.56
C LEU A 96 -5.80 -10.23 -2.86
N ARG A 97 -6.90 -10.76 -2.32
CA ARG A 97 -7.31 -12.13 -2.56
C ARG A 97 -8.35 -12.26 -3.66
N GLY A 98 -9.14 -11.21 -3.86
CA GLY A 98 -10.27 -11.27 -4.77
C GLY A 98 -9.95 -10.93 -6.20
N ARG A 99 -8.73 -10.50 -6.50
CA ARG A 99 -8.35 -10.08 -7.85
C ARG A 99 -7.19 -10.94 -8.37
N SER A 100 -7.18 -11.14 -9.67
CA SER A 100 -6.15 -11.97 -10.30
C SER A 100 -4.74 -11.38 -10.16
N TRP A 101 -4.65 -10.07 -9.96
CA TRP A 101 -3.35 -9.41 -9.83
C TRP A 101 -2.81 -9.41 -8.40
N GLY A 102 -3.55 -10.00 -7.45
CA GLY A 102 -3.10 -10.02 -6.05
C GLY A 102 -1.76 -10.69 -5.87
N ASP A 103 -1.47 -11.72 -6.65
CA ASP A 103 -0.17 -12.41 -6.55
C ASP A 103 0.99 -11.48 -6.88
N GLN A 104 0.79 -10.53 -7.79
CA GLN A 104 1.85 -9.57 -8.10
C GLN A 104 2.16 -8.67 -6.91
N VAL A 105 1.15 -8.32 -6.13
CA VAL A 105 1.34 -7.55 -4.91
C VAL A 105 2.16 -8.37 -3.92
N LEU A 106 1.79 -9.63 -3.72
CA LEU A 106 2.51 -10.49 -2.78
C LEU A 106 3.97 -10.66 -3.19
N GLN A 107 4.25 -10.75 -4.49
CA GLN A 107 5.62 -10.86 -4.96
C GLN A 107 6.46 -9.63 -4.61
N ARG A 108 5.84 -8.44 -4.63
CA ARG A 108 6.56 -7.21 -4.28
C ARG A 108 6.82 -7.10 -2.79
N LEU A 109 6.14 -7.90 -1.98
CA LEU A 109 6.35 -7.94 -0.54
C LEU A 109 7.44 -8.91 -0.13
N GLU A 110 7.88 -9.79 -1.04
CA GLU A 110 8.88 -10.80 -0.70
C GLU A 110 10.22 -10.14 -0.36
N PRO A 111 10.99 -10.72 0.55
CA PRO A 111 10.68 -11.92 1.33
C PRO A 111 9.79 -11.62 2.53
N TRP A 112 8.90 -12.54 2.83
CA TRP A 112 8.03 -12.41 3.99
C TRP A 112 7.68 -13.79 4.50
N ILE A 113 7.28 -13.82 5.79
CA ILE A 113 6.90 -15.06 6.44
C ILE A 113 5.45 -14.94 6.88
N PRO A 114 4.56 -15.82 6.42
CA PRO A 114 3.17 -15.71 6.86
C PRO A 114 3.05 -16.01 8.34
N LEU A 115 2.21 -15.23 9.03
CA LEU A 115 1.92 -15.48 10.43
C LEU A 115 0.76 -16.44 10.51
N GLN A 116 0.90 -17.41 11.39
CA GLN A 116 -0.18 -18.34 11.60
C GLN A 116 -1.29 -17.70 12.39
N ARG A 117 -2.51 -18.11 12.10
CA ARG A 117 -3.63 -17.68 12.92
C ARG A 117 -3.53 -18.36 14.26
N LEU A 118 -3.78 -17.59 15.29
CA LEU A 118 -3.75 -18.10 16.65
C LEU A 118 -5.12 -18.54 17.11
N LEU A 119 -6.18 -18.13 16.40
CA LEU A 119 -7.54 -18.51 16.78
C LEU A 119 -7.98 -19.71 15.94
N PRO A 120 -8.73 -20.63 16.54
CA PRO A 120 -9.24 -21.74 15.75
C PRO A 120 -10.23 -21.26 14.70
N GLU A 121 -10.31 -22.01 13.63
CA GLU A 121 -11.23 -21.66 12.54
C GLU A 121 -12.67 -21.97 12.84
#